data_3a80c56c9d35247dc7018b2258c3dcc6
#
_entry.id   3a80c56c9d35247dc7018b2258c3dcc6
#
_cell.length_a   1.000
_cell.length_b   1.000
_cell.length_c   1.000
_cell.angle_alpha   90.00
_cell.angle_beta   90.00
_cell.angle_gamma   90.00
#
_symmetry.space_group_name_H-M   'P 1'
#
loop_
_entity.id
_entity.type
_entity.pdbx_description
1 polymer ?
#
loop_
_entity_poly.entity_id
_entity_poly.type
_entity_poly.pdbx_seq_one_letter_code
_entity_poly.pdbx_strand_id
1 'polypeptide(L)'
;DGTYRCVVGNRPADGSGQILLYTSPDGFQWNFKSVLAANNNRFGKMWECPDLFRLDGKWVLLTSPQDMLPEGFEYHNGNGTLCLIGEYDEETGTFTEEHDQAIDYGIDFYAPQTVLTPDGRRVMIGWMQNWDACNLRAPEEKWFGQMSLPRELFLKNGRLYQRPVRELDEMRRNKVEYHNVTFSDVISLNGIRGRKVDIELTLRPADGEKLYQKFALRFAQDEKYQTAVSFRPHESVLKVD
;
A
#
# COMPACT_ATOMS: atom_id res chain seq x y z
N ASP A 1 -11.00 28.50 -5.71
CA ASP A 1 -12.35 28.95 -6.04
C ASP A 1 -13.27 29.02 -4.79
N GLY A 2 -12.84 28.53 -3.65
CA GLY A 2 -13.62 28.53 -2.39
C GLY A 2 -14.72 27.46 -2.34
N THR A 3 -14.75 26.54 -3.29
CA THR A 3 -15.73 25.44 -3.33
C THR A 3 -15.18 24.21 -2.60
N TYR A 4 -15.93 23.69 -1.66
CA TYR A 4 -15.64 22.41 -1.02
C TYR A 4 -16.02 21.26 -1.97
N ARG A 5 -15.21 20.20 -1.96
CA ARG A 5 -15.44 18.97 -2.72
C ARG A 5 -15.43 17.77 -1.79
N CYS A 6 -16.36 16.84 -1.99
CA CYS A 6 -16.45 15.61 -1.23
C CYS A 6 -16.57 14.43 -2.19
N VAL A 7 -15.73 13.43 -2.05
CA VAL A 7 -15.80 12.18 -2.78
C VAL A 7 -16.40 11.10 -1.90
N VAL A 8 -17.35 10.32 -2.42
CA VAL A 8 -18.11 9.32 -1.66
C VAL A 8 -18.13 8.01 -2.45
N GLY A 9 -17.77 6.92 -1.78
CA GLY A 9 -17.90 5.58 -2.33
C GLY A 9 -19.36 5.18 -2.48
N ASN A 10 -19.67 4.46 -3.55
CA ASN A 10 -21.01 4.00 -3.84
C ASN A 10 -21.01 2.64 -4.56
N ARG A 11 -22.12 1.91 -4.39
CA ARG A 11 -22.41 0.69 -5.12
C ARG A 11 -23.80 0.77 -5.74
N PRO A 12 -23.90 1.01 -7.04
CA PRO A 12 -25.18 1.04 -7.74
C PRO A 12 -25.83 -0.35 -7.84
N ALA A 13 -27.04 -0.41 -8.39
CA ALA A 13 -27.85 -1.62 -8.42
C ALA A 13 -27.24 -2.76 -9.24
N ASP A 14 -26.37 -2.46 -10.20
CA ASP A 14 -25.61 -3.45 -10.99
C ASP A 14 -24.46 -4.10 -10.19
N GLY A 15 -24.19 -3.60 -8.98
CA GLY A 15 -23.15 -4.09 -8.10
C GLY A 15 -21.73 -3.57 -8.39
N SER A 16 -21.57 -2.78 -9.46
CA SER A 16 -20.28 -2.19 -9.82
C SER A 16 -19.96 -0.97 -8.95
N GLY A 17 -18.76 -0.89 -8.39
CA GLY A 17 -18.34 0.26 -7.57
C GLY A 17 -18.25 1.55 -8.37
N GLN A 18 -18.47 2.68 -7.71
CA GLN A 18 -18.26 4.01 -8.28
C GLN A 18 -17.97 5.03 -7.20
N ILE A 19 -17.36 6.14 -7.59
CA ILE A 19 -17.11 7.28 -6.72
C ILE A 19 -17.99 8.44 -7.18
N LEU A 20 -18.76 8.97 -6.24
CA LEU A 20 -19.60 10.15 -6.44
C LEU A 20 -18.87 11.41 -6.01
N LEU A 21 -19.06 12.50 -6.73
CA LEU A 21 -18.56 13.82 -6.38
C LEU A 21 -19.73 14.71 -5.95
N TYR A 22 -19.56 15.32 -4.79
CA TYR A 22 -20.42 16.38 -4.28
C TYR A 22 -19.63 17.68 -4.15
N THR A 23 -20.31 18.79 -4.30
CA THR A 23 -19.75 20.13 -4.09
C THR A 23 -20.60 20.94 -3.13
N SER A 24 -19.94 21.84 -2.40
CA SER A 24 -20.60 22.75 -1.47
C SER A 24 -19.92 24.12 -1.47
N PRO A 25 -20.68 25.23 -1.43
CA PRO A 25 -20.15 26.58 -1.29
C PRO A 25 -19.74 26.90 0.16
N ASP A 26 -20.29 26.20 1.14
CA ASP A 26 -20.21 26.55 2.58
C ASP A 26 -19.76 25.39 3.49
N GLY A 27 -19.61 24.16 2.93
CA GLY A 27 -19.30 22.95 3.67
C GLY A 27 -20.47 22.31 4.42
N PHE A 28 -21.67 22.90 4.36
CA PHE A 28 -22.90 22.42 5.00
C PHE A 28 -23.94 21.94 4.02
N GLN A 29 -24.15 22.65 2.92
CA GLN A 29 -25.11 22.27 1.88
C GLN A 29 -24.35 21.62 0.72
N TRP A 30 -24.59 20.31 0.52
CA TRP A 30 -23.91 19.50 -0.48
C TRP A 30 -24.82 19.18 -1.65
N ASN A 31 -24.34 19.41 -2.85
CA ASN A 31 -25.03 19.11 -4.10
C ASN A 31 -24.26 18.04 -4.86
N PHE A 32 -24.98 17.02 -5.34
CA PHE A 32 -24.41 16.03 -6.24
C PHE A 32 -23.94 16.73 -7.52
N LYS A 33 -22.70 16.51 -7.91
CA LYS A 33 -22.12 17.03 -9.14
C LYS A 33 -22.08 15.97 -10.24
N SER A 34 -21.46 14.83 -9.96
CA SER A 34 -21.18 13.82 -10.99
C SER A 34 -20.85 12.46 -10.40
N VAL A 35 -20.83 11.44 -11.25
CA VAL A 35 -20.06 10.22 -11.02
C VAL A 35 -18.62 10.54 -11.42
N LEU A 36 -17.73 10.66 -10.43
CA LEU A 36 -16.32 11.00 -10.62
C LEU A 36 -15.58 9.90 -11.38
N ALA A 37 -15.76 8.65 -10.93
CA ALA A 37 -15.16 7.47 -11.53
C ALA A 37 -16.10 6.27 -11.37
N ALA A 38 -16.11 5.38 -12.37
CA ALA A 38 -16.93 4.19 -12.39
C ALA A 38 -16.06 2.95 -12.67
N ASN A 39 -16.29 1.90 -11.91
CA ASN A 39 -15.55 0.64 -11.99
C ASN A 39 -15.77 -0.12 -13.32
N ASN A 40 -16.98 -0.07 -13.87
CA ASN A 40 -17.36 -0.84 -15.06
C ASN A 40 -17.04 -2.35 -14.93
N ASN A 41 -17.21 -2.90 -13.73
CA ASN A 41 -16.93 -4.30 -13.37
C ASN A 41 -15.48 -4.77 -13.58
N ARG A 42 -14.50 -3.86 -13.53
CA ARG A 42 -13.05 -4.20 -13.64
C ARG A 42 -12.46 -4.62 -12.28
N PHE A 43 -12.78 -3.89 -11.22
CA PHE A 43 -12.13 -3.99 -9.91
C PHE A 43 -13.15 -4.19 -8.80
N GLY A 44 -13.48 -5.44 -8.50
CA GLY A 44 -14.38 -5.78 -7.40
C GLY A 44 -15.77 -5.16 -7.55
N LYS A 45 -16.42 -4.95 -6.40
CA LYS A 45 -17.80 -4.46 -6.35
C LYS A 45 -17.88 -3.09 -5.70
N MET A 46 -18.16 -3.04 -4.39
CA MET A 46 -18.23 -1.78 -3.65
C MET A 46 -16.85 -1.10 -3.67
N TRP A 47 -16.83 0.21 -3.95
CA TRP A 47 -15.65 1.06 -3.81
C TRP A 47 -15.81 1.92 -2.57
N GLU A 48 -14.99 1.67 -1.54
CA GLU A 48 -15.02 2.36 -0.25
C GLU A 48 -13.86 3.32 -0.08
N CYS A 49 -13.98 4.21 0.90
CA CYS A 49 -12.92 5.09 1.40
C CYS A 49 -12.15 5.83 0.30
N PRO A 50 -12.82 6.53 -0.64
CA PRO A 50 -12.13 7.27 -1.68
C PRO A 50 -11.30 8.42 -1.11
N ASP A 51 -10.13 8.65 -1.72
CA ASP A 51 -9.26 9.80 -1.42
C ASP A 51 -8.71 10.34 -2.74
N LEU A 52 -9.08 11.59 -3.08
CA LEU A 52 -8.69 12.26 -4.31
C LEU A 52 -7.74 13.41 -4.01
N PHE A 53 -6.54 13.39 -4.59
CA PHE A 53 -5.54 14.41 -4.36
C PHE A 53 -4.60 14.62 -5.55
N ARG A 54 -3.92 15.77 -5.56
CA ARG A 54 -2.81 16.02 -6.49
C ARG A 54 -1.48 15.55 -5.92
N LEU A 55 -0.67 14.92 -6.77
CA LEU A 55 0.67 14.46 -6.45
C LEU A 55 1.55 14.58 -7.71
N ASP A 56 2.67 15.29 -7.59
CA ASP A 56 3.68 15.43 -8.65
C ASP A 56 3.12 15.73 -10.04
N GLY A 57 2.12 16.63 -10.09
CA GLY A 57 1.52 17.12 -11.33
C GLY A 57 0.33 16.30 -11.85
N LYS A 58 0.03 15.13 -11.31
CA LYS A 58 -1.13 14.30 -11.64
C LYS A 58 -2.17 14.28 -10.53
N TRP A 59 -3.36 13.81 -10.87
CA TRP A 59 -4.38 13.46 -9.90
C TRP A 59 -4.29 11.97 -9.56
N VAL A 60 -4.47 11.67 -8.30
CA VAL A 60 -4.48 10.32 -7.75
C VAL A 60 -5.81 10.10 -7.05
N LEU A 61 -6.48 9.02 -7.37
CA LEU A 61 -7.68 8.55 -6.69
C LEU A 61 -7.37 7.19 -6.07
N LEU A 62 -7.34 7.15 -4.74
CA LEU A 62 -7.32 5.89 -3.99
C LEU A 62 -8.76 5.45 -3.70
N THR A 63 -9.01 4.16 -3.71
CA THR A 63 -10.26 3.56 -3.25
C THR A 63 -10.03 2.14 -2.78
N SER A 64 -10.91 1.62 -1.95
CA SER A 64 -10.79 0.28 -1.38
C SER A 64 -11.94 -0.61 -1.89
N PRO A 65 -11.72 -1.32 -3.01
CA PRO A 65 -12.70 -2.24 -3.56
C PRO A 65 -12.87 -3.48 -2.68
N GLN A 66 -14.11 -3.97 -2.60
CA GLN A 66 -14.47 -5.27 -2.05
C GLN A 66 -14.62 -6.30 -3.18
N ASP A 67 -14.41 -7.57 -2.86
CA ASP A 67 -14.61 -8.71 -3.77
C ASP A 67 -13.78 -8.59 -5.08
N MET A 68 -12.53 -8.17 -4.97
CA MET A 68 -11.62 -8.16 -6.12
C MET A 68 -11.19 -9.59 -6.48
N LEU A 69 -10.96 -9.80 -7.77
CA LEU A 69 -10.40 -11.06 -8.26
C LEU A 69 -8.88 -10.91 -8.43
N PRO A 70 -8.10 -11.97 -8.15
CA PRO A 70 -6.67 -11.96 -8.37
C PRO A 70 -6.29 -11.70 -9.82
N GLU A 71 -5.27 -10.85 -10.05
CA GLU A 71 -4.68 -10.61 -11.35
C GLU A 71 -3.14 -10.61 -11.22
N GLY A 72 -2.47 -11.61 -11.82
CA GLY A 72 -1.03 -11.78 -11.68
C GLY A 72 -0.61 -11.93 -10.21
N PHE A 73 0.09 -10.95 -9.65
CA PHE A 73 0.47 -10.87 -8.24
C PHE A 73 -0.39 -9.89 -7.43
N GLU A 74 -1.39 -9.29 -8.04
CA GLU A 74 -2.21 -8.25 -7.43
C GLU A 74 -3.55 -8.81 -6.95
N TYR A 75 -4.15 -8.12 -5.98
CA TYR A 75 -5.53 -8.30 -5.51
C TYR A 75 -5.88 -9.67 -4.91
N HIS A 76 -4.90 -10.47 -4.48
CA HIS A 76 -5.12 -11.83 -3.96
C HIS A 76 -5.92 -11.89 -2.65
N ASN A 77 -5.99 -10.81 -1.92
CA ASN A 77 -6.73 -10.73 -0.64
C ASN A 77 -8.22 -10.39 -0.81
N GLY A 78 -8.71 -10.22 -2.03
CA GLY A 78 -10.12 -9.94 -2.32
C GLY A 78 -10.60 -8.55 -1.91
N ASN A 79 -10.17 -8.04 -0.76
CA ASN A 79 -10.48 -6.70 -0.24
C ASN A 79 -9.16 -5.94 -0.05
N GLY A 80 -8.88 -5.00 -0.91
CA GLY A 80 -7.60 -4.30 -0.95
C GLY A 80 -7.74 -2.84 -1.29
N THR A 81 -6.67 -2.24 -1.75
CA THR A 81 -6.65 -0.83 -2.15
C THR A 81 -6.15 -0.68 -3.59
N LEU A 82 -6.94 0.03 -4.37
CA LEU A 82 -6.68 0.40 -5.75
C LEU A 82 -6.22 1.86 -5.83
N CYS A 83 -5.23 2.11 -6.65
CA CYS A 83 -4.76 3.44 -7.02
C CYS A 83 -5.05 3.68 -8.50
N LEU A 84 -5.78 4.73 -8.80
CA LEU A 84 -5.98 5.24 -10.15
C LEU A 84 -5.19 6.55 -10.28
N ILE A 85 -4.41 6.68 -11.35
CA ILE A 85 -3.63 7.88 -11.67
C ILE A 85 -4.16 8.43 -12.99
N GLY A 86 -4.33 9.75 -13.06
CA GLY A 86 -4.90 10.36 -14.27
C GLY A 86 -5.13 11.85 -14.15
N GLU A 87 -6.17 12.31 -14.82
CA GLU A 87 -6.58 13.70 -14.85
C GLU A 87 -8.00 13.88 -14.29
N TYR A 88 -8.18 14.95 -13.53
CA TYR A 88 -9.47 15.36 -13.03
C TYR A 88 -9.90 16.66 -13.72
N ASP A 89 -11.06 16.60 -14.35
CA ASP A 89 -11.68 17.76 -14.98
C ASP A 89 -12.59 18.45 -13.96
N GLU A 90 -12.23 19.68 -13.58
CA GLU A 90 -12.98 20.45 -12.58
C GLU A 90 -14.35 20.93 -13.09
N GLU A 91 -14.51 21.14 -14.40
CA GLU A 91 -15.77 21.60 -14.99
C GLU A 91 -16.81 20.48 -15.00
N THR A 92 -16.46 19.34 -15.54
CA THR A 92 -17.36 18.17 -15.63
C THR A 92 -17.45 17.40 -14.31
N GLY A 93 -16.40 17.46 -13.48
CA GLY A 93 -16.29 16.69 -12.25
C GLY A 93 -16.00 15.23 -12.53
N THR A 94 -15.28 14.92 -13.60
CA THR A 94 -14.93 13.54 -13.99
C THR A 94 -13.44 13.26 -13.86
N PHE A 95 -13.11 12.00 -13.57
CA PHE A 95 -11.75 11.51 -13.53
C PHE A 95 -11.47 10.64 -14.76
N THR A 96 -10.42 10.98 -15.51
CA THR A 96 -9.95 10.18 -16.63
C THR A 96 -8.72 9.39 -16.20
N GLU A 97 -8.88 8.09 -16.08
CA GLU A 97 -7.80 7.16 -15.70
C GLU A 97 -6.78 7.03 -16.85
N GLU A 98 -5.50 7.11 -16.50
CA GLU A 98 -4.37 6.82 -17.38
C GLU A 98 -3.64 5.52 -16.96
N HIS A 99 -3.65 5.22 -15.67
CA HIS A 99 -2.99 4.06 -15.09
C HIS A 99 -3.66 3.62 -13.80
N ASP A 100 -3.69 2.31 -13.57
CA ASP A 100 -4.13 1.69 -12.32
C ASP A 100 -3.03 0.80 -11.73
N GLN A 101 -3.04 0.61 -10.42
CA GLN A 101 -2.15 -0.31 -9.72
C GLN A 101 -2.67 -0.68 -8.33
N ALA A 102 -2.32 -1.87 -7.86
CA ALA A 102 -2.36 -2.19 -6.44
C ALA A 102 -1.30 -1.38 -5.69
N ILE A 103 -1.59 -0.98 -4.46
CA ILE A 103 -0.63 -0.21 -3.65
C ILE A 103 -0.02 -1.00 -2.51
N ASP A 104 -0.47 -2.21 -2.27
CA ASP A 104 0.13 -3.13 -1.32
C ASP A 104 -0.02 -4.58 -1.80
N TYR A 105 1.04 -5.35 -1.69
CA TYR A 105 1.10 -6.77 -2.05
C TYR A 105 1.08 -7.69 -0.83
N GLY A 106 0.88 -7.12 0.36
CA GLY A 106 0.72 -7.87 1.60
C GLY A 106 -0.67 -8.48 1.73
N ILE A 107 -0.88 -9.22 2.82
CA ILE A 107 -2.15 -9.91 3.09
C ILE A 107 -3.28 -8.91 3.27
N ASP A 108 -3.03 -7.84 4.06
CA ASP A 108 -4.07 -6.90 4.45
C ASP A 108 -3.58 -5.44 4.36
N PHE A 109 -4.20 -4.67 3.48
CA PHE A 109 -4.07 -3.22 3.43
C PHE A 109 -5.36 -2.62 2.86
N TYR A 110 -6.14 -1.95 3.70
CA TYR A 110 -7.48 -1.47 3.36
C TYR A 110 -7.73 -0.06 3.87
N ALA A 111 -8.64 0.65 3.21
CA ALA A 111 -9.15 1.96 3.61
C ALA A 111 -8.06 3.00 3.96
N PRO A 112 -6.96 3.12 3.20
CA PRO A 112 -5.97 4.15 3.48
C PRO A 112 -6.55 5.53 3.25
N GLN A 113 -6.06 6.48 4.04
CA GLN A 113 -6.31 7.90 3.85
C GLN A 113 -5.00 8.66 3.85
N THR A 114 -4.99 9.79 3.17
CA THR A 114 -3.79 10.60 3.04
C THR A 114 -3.97 12.01 3.61
N VAL A 115 -2.86 12.61 4.01
CA VAL A 115 -2.80 14.00 4.44
C VAL A 115 -1.65 14.71 3.75
N LEU A 116 -1.87 15.97 3.37
CA LEU A 116 -0.80 16.86 2.96
C LEU A 116 -0.18 17.48 4.21
N THR A 117 1.08 17.16 4.47
CA THR A 117 1.82 17.70 5.61
C THR A 117 2.23 19.16 5.38
N PRO A 118 2.51 19.95 6.43
CA PRO A 118 2.92 21.35 6.28
C PRO A 118 4.17 21.55 5.44
N ASP A 119 5.05 20.56 5.35
CA ASP A 119 6.26 20.58 4.51
C ASP A 119 6.02 20.07 3.07
N GLY A 120 4.76 19.88 2.68
CA GLY A 120 4.35 19.57 1.31
C GLY A 120 4.40 18.09 0.93
N ARG A 121 4.70 17.17 1.85
CA ARG A 121 4.64 15.73 1.60
C ARG A 121 3.19 15.21 1.65
N ARG A 122 2.85 14.26 0.80
CA ARG A 122 1.63 13.47 0.93
C ARG A 122 1.94 12.20 1.72
N VAL A 123 1.30 12.05 2.87
CA VAL A 123 1.53 10.91 3.77
C VAL A 123 0.27 10.09 3.89
N MET A 124 0.39 8.78 3.75
CA MET A 124 -0.67 7.80 3.80
C MET A 124 -0.53 6.90 5.01
N ILE A 125 -1.67 6.50 5.59
CA ILE A 125 -1.78 5.43 6.58
C ILE A 125 -2.97 4.56 6.20
N GLY A 126 -2.85 3.23 6.35
CA GLY A 126 -3.91 2.28 6.00
C GLY A 126 -4.16 1.27 7.12
N TRP A 127 -5.33 0.65 7.09
CA TRP A 127 -5.72 -0.40 8.00
C TRP A 127 -5.15 -1.75 7.53
N MET A 128 -4.33 -2.38 8.36
CA MET A 128 -3.72 -3.68 8.08
C MET A 128 -4.66 -4.79 8.56
N GLN A 129 -5.81 -4.86 7.94
CA GLN A 129 -6.86 -5.84 8.17
C GLN A 129 -7.64 -6.08 6.88
N ASN A 130 -8.46 -7.12 6.90
CA ASN A 130 -9.35 -7.50 5.81
C ASN A 130 -10.75 -7.81 6.37
N TRP A 131 -11.79 -7.52 5.64
CA TRP A 131 -13.18 -7.81 6.05
C TRP A 131 -13.40 -9.29 6.35
N ASP A 132 -12.72 -10.20 5.63
CA ASP A 132 -12.85 -11.64 5.82
C ASP A 132 -12.23 -12.12 7.14
N ALA A 133 -11.24 -11.39 7.66
CA ALA A 133 -10.48 -11.75 8.86
C ALA A 133 -10.69 -10.82 10.05
N CYS A 134 -11.39 -9.71 9.91
CA CYS A 134 -11.49 -8.66 10.94
C CYS A 134 -12.18 -9.11 12.25
N ASN A 135 -12.84 -10.24 12.26
CA ASN A 135 -13.50 -10.83 13.44
C ASN A 135 -12.76 -12.05 14.02
N LEU A 136 -11.63 -12.42 13.42
CA LEU A 136 -10.85 -13.63 13.81
C LEU A 136 -9.82 -13.28 14.90
N ARG A 137 -10.29 -12.82 16.06
CA ARG A 137 -9.44 -12.51 17.21
C ARG A 137 -9.29 -13.71 18.12
N ALA A 138 -8.05 -14.01 18.55
CA ALA A 138 -7.82 -14.99 19.60
C ALA A 138 -8.41 -14.49 20.94
N PRO A 139 -9.01 -15.38 21.77
CA PRO A 139 -9.68 -14.99 23.02
C PRO A 139 -8.78 -14.27 24.03
N GLU A 140 -7.47 -14.57 24.01
CA GLU A 140 -6.47 -14.01 24.90
C GLU A 140 -5.97 -12.60 24.46
N GLU A 141 -6.28 -12.17 23.25
CA GLU A 141 -5.86 -10.86 22.75
C GLU A 141 -6.72 -9.74 23.29
N LYS A 142 -6.07 -8.70 23.82
CA LYS A 142 -6.72 -7.53 24.37
C LYS A 142 -7.16 -6.52 23.32
N TRP A 143 -6.53 -6.54 22.15
CA TRP A 143 -6.82 -5.66 21.02
C TRP A 143 -6.65 -6.44 19.71
N PHE A 144 -7.21 -5.92 18.64
CA PHE A 144 -7.15 -6.55 17.33
C PHE A 144 -7.12 -5.50 16.23
N GLY A 145 -6.38 -5.80 15.16
CA GLY A 145 -6.14 -4.87 14.07
C GLY A 145 -4.98 -3.92 14.37
N GLN A 146 -4.41 -3.39 13.31
CA GLN A 146 -3.33 -2.41 13.38
C GLN A 146 -3.33 -1.50 12.16
N MET A 147 -2.71 -0.34 12.31
CA MET A 147 -2.45 0.56 11.20
C MET A 147 -1.05 0.31 10.63
N SER A 148 -0.86 0.62 9.37
CA SER A 148 0.46 0.61 8.75
C SER A 148 1.37 1.68 9.38
N LEU A 149 2.67 1.55 9.17
CA LEU A 149 3.56 2.71 9.32
C LEU A 149 3.11 3.81 8.36
N PRO A 150 3.22 5.10 8.73
CA PRO A 150 2.98 6.19 7.80
C PRO A 150 3.94 6.11 6.61
N ARG A 151 3.41 6.32 5.41
CA ARG A 151 4.13 6.18 4.14
C ARG A 151 4.08 7.49 3.37
N GLU A 152 5.21 8.01 3.00
CA GLU A 152 5.35 9.15 2.10
C GLU A 152 5.13 8.68 0.66
N LEU A 153 4.26 9.37 -0.08
CA LEU A 153 3.89 9.05 -1.45
C LEU A 153 4.61 9.97 -2.44
N PHE A 154 4.96 9.43 -3.60
CA PHE A 154 5.48 10.18 -4.74
C PHE A 154 5.22 9.45 -6.05
N LEU A 155 5.14 10.18 -7.14
CA LEU A 155 5.03 9.60 -8.48
C LEU A 155 6.41 9.51 -9.16
N LYS A 156 6.63 8.41 -9.85
CA LYS A 156 7.81 8.22 -10.70
C LYS A 156 7.41 7.39 -11.92
N ASN A 157 7.68 7.92 -13.11
CA ASN A 157 7.36 7.26 -14.38
C ASN A 157 5.88 6.85 -14.48
N GLY A 158 4.96 7.70 -14.03
CA GLY A 158 3.52 7.46 -14.06
C GLY A 158 2.98 6.44 -13.04
N ARG A 159 3.82 5.98 -12.10
CA ARG A 159 3.44 5.05 -11.04
C ARG A 159 3.56 5.66 -9.66
N LEU A 160 2.71 5.23 -8.75
CA LEU A 160 2.76 5.60 -7.34
C LEU A 160 3.82 4.74 -6.63
N TYR A 161 4.73 5.44 -5.96
CA TYR A 161 5.72 4.86 -5.06
C TYR A 161 5.46 5.32 -3.64
N GLN A 162 5.93 4.53 -2.70
CA GLN A 162 5.78 4.80 -1.28
C GLN A 162 7.03 4.38 -0.52
N ARG A 163 7.33 5.12 0.53
CA ARG A 163 8.42 4.81 1.47
C ARG A 163 7.99 5.15 2.89
N PRO A 164 8.51 4.48 3.92
CA PRO A 164 8.29 4.92 5.29
C PRO A 164 8.66 6.39 5.46
N VAL A 165 7.91 7.11 6.30
CA VAL A 165 8.23 8.52 6.57
C VAL A 165 9.61 8.65 7.22
N ARG A 166 10.33 9.71 6.84
CA ARG A 166 11.73 9.94 7.28
C ARG A 166 11.89 10.09 8.79
N GLU A 167 10.86 10.48 9.50
CA GLU A 167 10.84 10.61 10.96
C GLU A 167 11.13 9.28 11.67
N LEU A 168 10.91 8.14 11.02
CA LEU A 168 11.26 6.83 11.55
C LEU A 168 12.78 6.62 11.65
N ASP A 169 13.57 7.32 10.83
CA ASP A 169 15.04 7.24 10.87
C ASP A 169 15.57 7.72 12.22
N GLU A 170 14.93 8.70 12.83
CA GLU A 170 15.28 9.21 14.16
C GLU A 170 14.99 8.20 15.28
N MET A 171 14.15 7.22 15.02
CA MET A 171 13.82 6.15 15.97
C MET A 171 14.82 5.00 15.96
N ARG A 172 15.69 4.93 14.97
CA ARG A 172 16.69 3.87 14.84
C ARG A 172 17.66 3.87 16.01
N ARG A 173 17.89 2.68 16.59
CA ARG A 173 18.81 2.46 17.73
C ARG A 173 19.54 1.12 17.54
N ASN A 174 20.63 0.95 18.26
CA ASN A 174 21.38 -0.31 18.34
C ASN A 174 21.81 -0.83 16.95
N LYS A 175 22.39 0.05 16.14
CA LYS A 175 22.89 -0.28 14.81
C LYS A 175 23.90 -1.43 14.87
N VAL A 176 23.72 -2.41 13.99
CA VAL A 176 24.66 -3.51 13.73
C VAL A 176 24.98 -3.51 12.26
N GLU A 177 26.25 -3.59 11.90
CA GLU A 177 26.69 -3.56 10.50
C GLU A 177 27.60 -4.74 10.20
N TYR A 178 27.40 -5.29 9.00
CA TYR A 178 28.27 -6.32 8.42
C TYR A 178 28.70 -5.86 7.04
N HIS A 179 29.98 -6.01 6.74
CA HIS A 179 30.55 -5.62 5.45
C HIS A 179 31.30 -6.78 4.83
N ASN A 180 31.19 -6.96 3.53
CA ASN A 180 31.94 -7.92 2.73
C ASN A 180 31.83 -9.37 3.24
N VAL A 181 30.65 -9.75 3.72
CA VAL A 181 30.40 -11.12 4.17
C VAL A 181 30.12 -11.99 2.93
N THR A 182 30.97 -12.98 2.69
CA THR A 182 30.79 -13.98 1.64
C THR A 182 30.29 -15.28 2.26
N PHE A 183 29.27 -15.88 1.66
CA PHE A 183 28.69 -17.14 2.12
C PHE A 183 28.08 -17.91 0.95
N SER A 184 28.02 -19.23 1.09
CA SER A 184 27.40 -20.14 0.13
C SER A 184 26.27 -20.96 0.74
N ASP A 185 26.13 -20.92 2.07
CA ASP A 185 25.14 -21.65 2.84
C ASP A 185 24.55 -20.73 3.92
N VAL A 186 23.96 -21.28 4.93
CA VAL A 186 23.31 -20.54 6.03
C VAL A 186 24.35 -19.92 6.95
N ILE A 187 24.21 -18.63 7.20
CA ILE A 187 24.99 -17.92 8.21
C ILE A 187 24.04 -17.26 9.22
N SER A 188 24.54 -17.06 10.45
CA SER A 188 23.83 -16.30 11.47
C SER A 188 24.47 -14.93 11.66
N LEU A 189 23.65 -13.89 11.63
CA LEU A 189 24.05 -12.51 11.88
C LEU A 189 23.82 -12.20 13.38
N ASN A 190 24.89 -12.27 14.15
CA ASN A 190 24.82 -12.07 15.60
C ASN A 190 24.64 -10.58 15.96
N GLY A 191 24.06 -10.32 17.14
CA GLY A 191 23.89 -8.95 17.67
C GLY A 191 22.60 -8.26 17.27
N ILE A 192 21.86 -8.80 16.29
CA ILE A 192 20.54 -8.29 15.92
C ILE A 192 19.51 -8.99 16.80
N ARG A 193 18.80 -8.20 17.63
CA ARG A 193 17.77 -8.72 18.53
C ARG A 193 16.61 -7.74 18.63
N GLY A 194 15.37 -8.26 18.70
CA GLY A 194 14.18 -7.47 18.92
C GLY A 194 13.08 -7.78 17.90
N ARG A 195 11.88 -7.29 18.20
CA ARG A 195 10.69 -7.46 17.36
C ARG A 195 10.45 -6.29 16.42
N LYS A 196 11.15 -5.17 16.62
CA LYS A 196 11.07 -3.97 15.78
C LYS A 196 12.45 -3.79 15.16
N VAL A 197 12.56 -4.09 13.89
CA VAL A 197 13.80 -4.05 13.13
C VAL A 197 13.64 -3.24 11.86
N ASP A 198 14.69 -2.52 11.51
CA ASP A 198 14.87 -1.89 10.21
C ASP A 198 16.11 -2.54 9.59
N ILE A 199 15.95 -3.11 8.41
CA ILE A 199 17.00 -3.91 7.77
C ILE A 199 17.28 -3.33 6.39
N GLU A 200 18.50 -2.90 6.17
CA GLU A 200 19.02 -2.54 4.86
C GLU A 200 20.05 -3.58 4.42
N LEU A 201 19.82 -4.16 3.24
CA LEU A 201 20.65 -5.26 2.74
C LEU A 201 21.01 -5.04 1.28
N THR A 202 22.30 -5.10 0.98
CA THR A 202 22.81 -5.20 -0.40
C THR A 202 23.40 -6.59 -0.63
N LEU A 203 22.86 -7.29 -1.61
CA LEU A 203 23.31 -8.63 -2.00
C LEU A 203 23.79 -8.62 -3.44
N ARG A 204 24.95 -9.25 -3.69
CA ARG A 204 25.50 -9.45 -5.03
C ARG A 204 26.11 -10.85 -5.16
N PRO A 205 26.20 -11.41 -6.36
CA PRO A 205 27.03 -12.60 -6.60
C PRO A 205 28.48 -12.31 -6.22
N ALA A 206 29.23 -13.32 -5.74
CA ALA A 206 30.66 -13.19 -5.57
C ALA A 206 31.33 -13.00 -6.94
N ASP A 207 32.47 -12.32 -6.96
CA ASP A 207 33.20 -12.02 -8.20
C ASP A 207 33.58 -13.30 -8.96
N GLY A 208 33.22 -13.37 -10.24
CA GLY A 208 33.47 -14.54 -11.10
C GLY A 208 32.49 -15.70 -10.91
N GLU A 209 31.56 -15.62 -9.97
CA GLU A 209 30.61 -16.67 -9.69
C GLU A 209 29.29 -16.49 -10.49
N LYS A 210 28.60 -17.61 -10.68
CA LYS A 210 27.25 -17.60 -11.26
C LYS A 210 26.27 -16.95 -10.34
N LEU A 211 25.20 -16.40 -10.89
CA LEU A 211 24.09 -15.89 -10.11
C LEU A 211 23.53 -16.99 -9.20
N TYR A 212 23.32 -16.66 -7.94
CA TYR A 212 22.74 -17.59 -6.97
C TYR A 212 21.29 -17.98 -7.34
N GLN A 213 20.87 -19.17 -6.93
CA GLN A 213 19.52 -19.66 -7.23
C GLN A 213 18.47 -19.02 -6.34
N LYS A 214 18.77 -18.87 -5.06
CA LYS A 214 17.87 -18.30 -4.06
C LYS A 214 18.69 -17.63 -2.96
N PHE A 215 18.25 -16.46 -2.54
CA PHE A 215 18.61 -15.84 -1.27
C PHE A 215 17.40 -15.87 -0.34
N ALA A 216 17.61 -16.04 0.96
CA ALA A 216 16.57 -15.88 1.96
C ALA A 216 17.13 -15.23 3.23
N LEU A 217 16.51 -14.14 3.65
CA LEU A 217 16.71 -13.54 4.98
C LEU A 217 15.60 -14.06 5.90
N ARG A 218 15.98 -14.70 6.99
CA ARG A 218 15.04 -15.19 8.01
C ARG A 218 15.18 -14.35 9.26
N PHE A 219 14.06 -13.94 9.83
CA PHE A 219 14.00 -13.13 11.05
C PHE A 219 12.71 -13.38 11.82
N ALA A 220 12.58 -12.80 13.00
CA ALA A 220 11.45 -13.02 13.91
C ALA A 220 11.17 -14.51 14.12
N GLN A 221 12.24 -15.29 14.42
CA GLN A 221 12.18 -16.74 14.56
C GLN A 221 12.00 -17.17 16.01
N ASP A 222 11.20 -18.18 16.22
CA ASP A 222 11.17 -19.01 17.42
C ASP A 222 11.11 -20.51 17.03
N GLU A 223 10.71 -21.38 17.94
CA GLU A 223 10.63 -22.83 17.68
C GLU A 223 9.51 -23.21 16.69
N LYS A 224 8.51 -22.35 16.49
CA LYS A 224 7.31 -22.64 15.67
C LYS A 224 7.18 -21.74 14.47
N TYR A 225 7.62 -20.50 14.58
CA TYR A 225 7.36 -19.46 13.59
C TYR A 225 8.64 -18.83 13.08
N GLN A 226 8.62 -18.43 11.85
CA GLN A 226 9.67 -17.61 11.24
C GLN A 226 9.04 -16.69 10.20
N THR A 227 9.67 -15.54 9.97
CA THR A 227 9.42 -14.71 8.81
C THR A 227 10.60 -14.82 7.86
N ALA A 228 10.34 -14.99 6.58
CA ALA A 228 11.37 -15.06 5.57
C ALA A 228 11.09 -14.10 4.43
N VAL A 229 12.09 -13.30 4.05
CA VAL A 229 12.10 -12.58 2.77
C VAL A 229 13.05 -13.32 1.85
N SER A 230 12.55 -13.82 0.75
CA SER A 230 13.35 -14.58 -0.20
C SER A 230 13.29 -13.98 -1.62
N PHE A 231 14.39 -14.10 -2.35
CA PHE A 231 14.52 -13.64 -3.71
C PHE A 231 15.10 -14.74 -4.59
N ARG A 232 14.44 -14.99 -5.72
CA ARG A 232 14.88 -15.90 -6.77
C ARG A 232 15.18 -15.11 -8.03
N PRO A 233 16.44 -14.80 -8.31
CA PRO A 233 16.80 -13.88 -9.39
C PRO A 233 16.43 -14.38 -10.79
N HIS A 234 16.45 -15.69 -11.04
CA HIS A 234 16.05 -16.27 -12.33
C HIS A 234 14.54 -16.17 -12.60
N GLU A 235 13.75 -16.05 -11.56
CA GLU A 235 12.28 -15.88 -11.63
C GLU A 235 11.88 -14.41 -11.48
N SER A 236 12.80 -13.56 -11.05
CA SER A 236 12.56 -12.16 -10.66
C SER A 236 11.47 -12.01 -9.58
N VAL A 237 11.37 -13.01 -8.70
CA VAL A 237 10.34 -13.08 -7.65
C VAL A 237 10.94 -12.78 -6.28
N LEU A 238 10.38 -11.77 -5.62
CA LEU A 238 10.53 -11.52 -4.19
C LEU A 238 9.31 -12.07 -3.46
N LYS A 239 9.55 -12.86 -2.41
CA LYS A 239 8.48 -13.47 -1.60
C LYS A 239 8.70 -13.16 -0.13
N VAL A 240 7.62 -12.83 0.56
CA VAL A 240 7.57 -12.72 2.03
C VAL A 240 6.67 -13.84 2.56
N ASP A 241 7.21 -14.66 3.44
CA ASP A 241 6.54 -15.81 4.07
C ASP A 241 6.46 -15.66 5.58
#